data_972c9a4eb66549e3937e191212ff1a57
#
_entry.id   972c9a4eb66549e3937e191212ff1a57
#
_cell.length_a   1.000
_cell.length_b   1.000
_cell.length_c   1.000
_cell.angle_alpha   90.00
_cell.angle_beta   90.00
_cell.angle_gamma   90.00
#
_symmetry.space_group_name_H-M   'P 1'
#
loop_
_entity.id
_entity.type
_entity.pdbx_description
1 polymer ?
#
loop_
_entity_poly.entity_id
_entity_poly.type
_entity_poly.pdbx_seq_one_letter_code
_entity_poly.pdbx_strand_id
1 'polypeptide(L)'
;FVLFASSNYRAVTSTKAPAMTELAKKRPEFRNINAFKDLTTYRMTPAAWVSILHRASGAVMFLLLPFVLWMFDTSVSSEISFGTFKAAFNSGLGFAPGWFIKLVALGLIWAYLHHLIAGVRHLCMDVSHDAVSKQFGKTSALVTLVISIGLTLVLAAKLFGLY
;
A
#
# COMPACT_ATOMS: atom_id res chain seq x y z
N PHE A 1 83.53 -10.94 24.86
CA PHE A 1 83.58 -9.90 23.79
C PHE A 1 82.20 -9.87 23.15
N VAL A 2 81.39 -8.94 23.57
CA VAL A 2 80.04 -8.76 23.04
C VAL A 2 80.04 -7.37 22.34
N LEU A 3 79.87 -7.36 21.05
CA LEU A 3 79.69 -6.15 20.25
C LEU A 3 78.20 -5.76 20.24
N PHE A 4 77.95 -4.61 20.83
CA PHE A 4 76.65 -3.93 20.75
C PHE A 4 76.42 -3.39 19.33
N ALA A 5 75.44 -3.93 18.61
CA ALA A 5 74.91 -3.32 17.39
C ALA A 5 73.78 -2.35 17.74
N SER A 6 74.04 -1.06 17.57
CA SER A 6 73.04 0.01 17.73
C SER A 6 72.01 -0.09 16.61
N SER A 7 70.81 -0.48 16.92
CA SER A 7 69.67 -0.43 16.01
C SER A 7 69.10 0.98 15.99
N ASN A 8 69.24 1.67 14.85
CA ASN A 8 68.58 2.91 14.54
C ASN A 8 67.06 2.69 14.43
N TYR A 9 66.33 2.94 15.50
CA TYR A 9 64.91 3.14 15.39
C TYR A 9 64.61 4.46 14.69
N ARG A 10 64.31 4.42 13.40
CA ARG A 10 63.68 5.52 12.71
C ARG A 10 62.30 5.73 13.33
N ALA A 11 62.10 6.87 13.94
CA ALA A 11 60.79 7.33 14.37
C ALA A 11 59.87 7.36 13.14
N VAL A 12 58.90 6.44 13.11
CA VAL A 12 57.78 6.51 12.16
C VAL A 12 56.95 7.70 12.61
N THR A 13 57.05 8.78 11.86
CA THR A 13 56.21 9.96 12.02
C THR A 13 54.77 9.52 11.90
N SER A 14 54.04 9.67 13.00
CA SER A 14 52.61 9.46 13.11
C SER A 14 51.91 10.21 11.99
N THR A 15 51.55 9.48 10.93
CA THR A 15 50.62 10.00 9.92
C THR A 15 49.28 10.08 10.58
N LYS A 16 48.92 11.30 10.98
CA LYS A 16 47.62 11.72 11.51
C LYS A 16 46.55 11.11 10.67
N ALA A 17 45.74 10.25 11.27
CA ALA A 17 44.54 9.68 10.65
C ALA A 17 43.44 10.76 10.60
N PRO A 18 43.18 11.42 9.45
CA PRO A 18 42.22 12.52 9.39
C PRO A 18 40.81 12.06 9.06
N ALA A 19 40.62 10.78 8.80
CA ALA A 19 39.40 10.35 8.12
C ALA A 19 38.21 10.05 9.02
N MET A 20 38.40 9.69 10.28
CA MET A 20 37.29 9.22 11.14
C MET A 20 36.48 10.35 11.76
N THR A 21 37.09 11.53 11.98
CA THR A 21 36.42 12.67 12.63
C THR A 21 35.58 13.49 11.64
N GLU A 22 35.94 13.51 10.35
CA GLU A 22 35.17 14.23 9.33
C GLU A 22 33.96 13.45 8.83
N LEU A 23 34.03 12.11 8.78
CA LEU A 23 32.88 11.27 8.45
C LEU A 23 31.78 11.30 9.53
N ALA A 24 32.15 11.54 10.80
CA ALA A 24 31.16 11.69 11.89
C ALA A 24 30.38 13.03 11.80
N LYS A 25 30.87 14.00 11.03
CA LYS A 25 30.28 15.35 10.94
C LYS A 25 29.17 15.50 9.92
N LYS A 26 28.90 14.46 9.11
CA LYS A 26 27.85 14.44 8.07
C LYS A 26 26.75 13.44 8.35
N ARG A 27 26.28 13.32 9.58
CA ARG A 27 24.99 12.65 9.80
C ARG A 27 23.89 13.59 9.28
N PRO A 28 23.00 13.12 8.40
CA PRO A 28 21.88 13.93 7.95
C PRO A 28 21.05 14.35 9.17
N GLU A 29 20.77 15.66 9.29
CA GLU A 29 19.82 16.14 10.29
C GLU A 29 18.49 15.43 10.08
N PHE A 30 17.98 14.79 11.13
CA PHE A 30 16.64 14.23 11.11
C PHE A 30 15.64 15.39 11.03
N ARG A 31 15.05 15.60 9.87
CA ARG A 31 13.92 16.51 9.70
C ARG A 31 12.63 15.76 9.98
N ASN A 32 11.80 16.30 10.86
CA ASN A 32 10.43 15.84 10.99
C ASN A 32 9.69 16.09 9.66
N ILE A 33 9.13 15.01 9.09
CA ILE A 33 8.36 15.09 7.85
C ILE A 33 7.01 15.75 8.14
N ASN A 34 6.72 16.85 7.45
CA ASN A 34 5.39 17.45 7.48
C ASN A 34 4.50 16.72 6.46
N ALA A 35 3.53 15.92 6.97
CA ALA A 35 2.69 15.08 6.14
C ALA A 35 1.93 15.87 5.04
N PHE A 36 1.48 17.08 5.32
CA PHE A 36 0.73 17.87 4.33
C PHE A 36 1.61 18.53 3.26
N LYS A 37 2.84 18.92 3.62
CA LYS A 37 3.74 19.62 2.71
C LYS A 37 4.66 18.67 1.96
N ASP A 38 5.23 17.70 2.66
CA ASP A 38 6.25 16.82 2.09
C ASP A 38 5.64 15.65 1.32
N LEU A 39 4.43 15.18 1.70
CA LEU A 39 3.75 14.09 1.01
C LEU A 39 3.33 14.48 -0.42
N THR A 40 3.00 15.74 -0.66
CA THR A 40 2.64 16.25 -1.99
C THR A 40 3.84 16.42 -2.91
N THR A 41 5.03 16.65 -2.36
CA THR A 41 6.29 16.83 -3.11
C THR A 41 7.07 15.52 -3.27
N TYR A 42 6.73 14.48 -2.50
CA TYR A 42 7.42 13.20 -2.55
C TYR A 42 7.04 12.40 -3.81
N ARG A 43 8.04 12.03 -4.60
CA ARG A 43 7.82 11.17 -5.79
C ARG A 43 7.58 9.73 -5.36
N MET A 44 6.30 9.37 -5.25
CA MET A 44 5.89 8.03 -4.84
C MET A 44 6.16 6.97 -5.91
N THR A 45 6.76 5.86 -5.51
CA THR A 45 6.93 4.68 -6.37
C THR A 45 5.60 3.91 -6.50
N PRO A 46 5.40 3.11 -7.57
CA PRO A 46 4.20 2.26 -7.68
C PRO A 46 3.99 1.34 -6.48
N ALA A 47 5.08 0.81 -5.88
CA ALA A 47 5.00 -0.02 -4.69
C ALA A 47 4.48 0.76 -3.45
N ALA A 48 4.87 2.03 -3.30
CA ALA A 48 4.37 2.89 -2.23
C ALA A 48 2.87 3.18 -2.41
N TRP A 49 2.41 3.44 -3.64
CA TRP A 49 1.00 3.63 -3.94
C TRP A 49 0.17 2.39 -3.59
N VAL A 50 0.58 1.19 -4.02
CA VAL A 50 -0.12 -0.06 -3.68
C VAL A 50 -0.19 -0.26 -2.17
N SER A 51 0.89 0.04 -1.43
CA SER A 51 0.91 -0.10 0.03
C SER A 51 -0.05 0.86 0.73
N ILE A 52 -0.15 2.11 0.28
CA ILE A 52 -1.09 3.09 0.83
C ILE A 52 -2.53 2.71 0.50
N LEU A 53 -2.80 2.34 -0.76
CA LEU A 53 -4.13 1.93 -1.21
C LEU A 53 -4.59 0.64 -0.52
N HIS A 54 -3.67 -0.29 -0.23
CA HIS A 54 -3.98 -1.49 0.55
C HIS A 54 -4.48 -1.15 1.97
N ARG A 55 -3.83 -0.20 2.64
CA ARG A 55 -4.28 0.28 3.96
C ARG A 55 -5.60 1.04 3.86
N ALA A 56 -5.73 1.93 2.88
CA ALA A 56 -6.96 2.69 2.66
C ALA A 56 -8.14 1.78 2.34
N SER A 57 -7.96 0.76 1.49
CA SER A 57 -9.02 -0.20 1.15
C SER A 57 -9.46 -1.02 2.37
N GLY A 58 -8.53 -1.43 3.25
CA GLY A 58 -8.87 -2.08 4.51
C GLY A 58 -9.69 -1.18 5.43
N ALA A 59 -9.30 0.09 5.57
CA ALA A 59 -10.05 1.07 6.37
C ALA A 59 -11.46 1.31 5.80
N VAL A 60 -11.61 1.46 4.48
CA VAL A 60 -12.92 1.62 3.82
C VAL A 60 -13.83 0.43 4.08
N MET A 61 -13.32 -0.80 3.90
CA MET A 61 -14.11 -2.02 4.17
C MET A 61 -14.53 -2.13 5.64
N PHE A 62 -13.65 -1.76 6.56
CA PHE A 62 -13.96 -1.78 7.99
C PHE A 62 -15.02 -0.75 8.36
N LEU A 63 -14.89 0.49 7.88
CA LEU A 63 -15.85 1.55 8.16
C LEU A 63 -17.23 1.28 7.54
N LEU A 64 -17.27 0.63 6.38
CA LEU A 64 -18.52 0.27 5.70
C LEU A 64 -19.03 -1.13 6.06
N LEU A 65 -18.41 -1.81 7.03
CA LEU A 65 -18.85 -3.13 7.47
C LEU A 65 -20.33 -3.20 7.88
N PRO A 66 -20.90 -2.23 8.62
CA PRO A 66 -22.33 -2.23 8.92
C PRO A 66 -23.21 -2.23 7.66
N PHE A 67 -22.80 -1.49 6.63
CA PHE A 67 -23.50 -1.46 5.35
C PHE A 67 -23.39 -2.80 4.61
N VAL A 68 -22.22 -3.44 4.62
CA VAL A 68 -22.00 -4.76 4.04
C VAL A 68 -22.88 -5.83 4.71
N LEU A 69 -22.95 -5.80 6.05
CA LEU A 69 -23.77 -6.72 6.82
C LEU A 69 -25.25 -6.51 6.51
N TRP A 70 -25.73 -5.27 6.44
CA TRP A 70 -27.09 -4.95 6.04
C TRP A 70 -27.41 -5.44 4.62
N MET A 71 -26.52 -5.20 3.66
CA MET A 71 -26.69 -5.71 2.29
C MET A 71 -26.77 -7.24 2.24
N PHE A 72 -25.89 -7.91 2.98
CA PHE A 72 -25.89 -9.36 3.05
C PHE A 72 -27.19 -9.90 3.65
N ASP A 73 -27.58 -9.39 4.82
CA ASP A 73 -28.80 -9.80 5.51
C ASP A 73 -30.04 -9.60 4.62
N THR A 74 -30.21 -8.42 4.04
CA THR A 74 -31.36 -8.13 3.17
C THR A 74 -31.36 -8.94 1.88
N SER A 75 -30.18 -9.37 1.40
CA SER A 75 -30.09 -10.17 0.16
C SER A 75 -30.47 -11.64 0.33
N VAL A 76 -30.38 -12.20 1.57
CA VAL A 76 -30.53 -13.65 1.80
C VAL A 76 -31.68 -14.02 2.74
N SER A 77 -32.25 -13.09 3.51
CA SER A 77 -33.21 -13.41 4.58
C SER A 77 -34.58 -13.82 4.08
N SER A 78 -35.12 -13.18 3.03
CA SER A 78 -36.43 -13.49 2.46
C SER A 78 -36.63 -12.88 1.07
N GLU A 79 -37.66 -13.30 0.33
CA GLU A 79 -38.02 -12.66 -0.95
C GLU A 79 -38.40 -11.18 -0.79
N ILE A 80 -39.08 -10.85 0.32
CA ILE A 80 -39.47 -9.46 0.62
C ILE A 80 -38.25 -8.61 0.87
N SER A 81 -37.29 -9.07 1.70
CA SER A 81 -36.05 -8.37 1.97
C SER A 81 -35.15 -8.26 0.73
N PHE A 82 -35.12 -9.29 -0.11
CA PHE A 82 -34.44 -9.24 -1.40
C PHE A 82 -35.06 -8.19 -2.35
N GLY A 83 -36.40 -8.04 -2.31
CA GLY A 83 -37.09 -6.93 -2.98
C GLY A 83 -36.59 -5.56 -2.50
N THR A 84 -36.45 -5.38 -1.18
CA THR A 84 -35.86 -4.16 -0.57
C THR A 84 -34.41 -3.94 -1.00
N PHE A 85 -33.61 -5.00 -1.00
CA PHE A 85 -32.23 -4.97 -1.50
C PHE A 85 -32.16 -4.46 -2.95
N LYS A 86 -32.97 -5.01 -3.85
CA LYS A 86 -33.02 -4.56 -5.26
C LYS A 86 -33.52 -3.11 -5.39
N ALA A 87 -34.53 -2.73 -4.61
CA ALA A 87 -35.05 -1.37 -4.62
C ALA A 87 -34.00 -0.35 -4.18
N ALA A 88 -33.15 -0.69 -3.21
CA ALA A 88 -32.05 0.17 -2.78
C ALA A 88 -31.10 0.57 -3.94
N PHE A 89 -30.80 -0.36 -4.84
CA PHE A 89 -29.95 -0.09 -5.98
C PHE A 89 -30.64 0.64 -7.14
N ASN A 90 -31.96 0.53 -7.27
CA ASN A 90 -32.73 1.14 -8.36
C ASN A 90 -33.32 2.50 -7.96
N SER A 91 -34.04 2.51 -6.82
CA SER A 91 -34.77 3.69 -6.35
C SER A 91 -34.01 4.45 -5.26
N GLY A 92 -33.12 3.78 -4.54
CA GLY A 92 -32.37 4.32 -3.42
C GLY A 92 -32.94 3.95 -2.06
N LEU A 93 -32.31 4.48 -1.01
CA LEU A 93 -32.68 4.36 0.41
C LEU A 93 -33.04 5.75 0.94
N GLY A 94 -34.32 6.11 0.92
CA GLY A 94 -34.83 7.35 1.51
C GLY A 94 -34.02 8.61 1.15
N PHE A 95 -32.92 8.85 1.86
CA PHE A 95 -32.02 9.98 1.66
C PHE A 95 -30.95 9.78 0.58
N ALA A 96 -30.66 8.55 0.16
CA ALA A 96 -29.59 8.19 -0.78
C ALA A 96 -30.18 7.65 -2.08
N PRO A 97 -29.96 8.32 -3.23
CA PRO A 97 -30.45 7.82 -4.52
C PRO A 97 -29.73 6.54 -4.95
N GLY A 98 -30.36 5.69 -5.77
CA GLY A 98 -29.85 4.38 -6.17
C GLY A 98 -28.47 4.43 -6.85
N TRP A 99 -28.20 5.46 -7.64
CA TRP A 99 -26.88 5.63 -8.24
C TRP A 99 -25.77 5.82 -7.21
N PHE A 100 -26.06 6.52 -6.08
CA PHE A 100 -25.10 6.69 -4.98
C PHE A 100 -24.83 5.36 -4.28
N ILE A 101 -25.87 4.53 -4.05
CA ILE A 101 -25.71 3.17 -3.50
C ILE A 101 -24.83 2.32 -4.42
N LYS A 102 -25.01 2.40 -5.74
CA LYS A 102 -24.15 1.72 -6.73
C LYS A 102 -22.70 2.20 -6.64
N LEU A 103 -22.47 3.51 -6.46
CA LEU A 103 -21.10 4.04 -6.28
C LEU A 103 -20.43 3.53 -5.00
N VAL A 104 -21.17 3.48 -3.88
CA VAL A 104 -20.66 2.93 -2.62
C VAL A 104 -20.33 1.45 -2.79
N ALA A 105 -21.21 0.68 -3.42
CA ALA A 105 -20.98 -0.74 -3.71
C ALA A 105 -19.76 -0.93 -4.63
N LEU A 106 -19.61 -0.09 -5.67
CA LEU A 106 -18.45 -0.11 -6.55
C LEU A 106 -17.15 0.19 -5.79
N GLY A 107 -17.18 1.18 -4.90
CA GLY A 107 -16.05 1.50 -4.02
C GLY A 107 -15.66 0.31 -3.12
N LEU A 108 -16.65 -0.41 -2.58
CA LEU A 108 -16.42 -1.64 -1.80
C LEU A 108 -15.86 -2.78 -2.66
N ILE A 109 -16.38 -2.97 -3.87
CA ILE A 109 -15.86 -3.97 -4.82
C ILE A 109 -14.40 -3.70 -5.12
N TRP A 110 -14.07 -2.44 -5.46
CA TRP A 110 -12.67 -2.06 -5.68
C TRP A 110 -11.81 -2.26 -4.43
N ALA A 111 -12.29 -1.82 -3.26
CA ALA A 111 -11.57 -1.95 -2.00
C ALA A 111 -11.26 -3.42 -1.70
N TYR A 112 -12.25 -4.31 -1.86
CA TYR A 112 -12.08 -5.74 -1.65
C TYR A 112 -11.07 -6.36 -2.62
N LEU A 113 -11.22 -6.11 -3.93
CA LEU A 113 -10.34 -6.66 -4.95
C LEU A 113 -8.90 -6.16 -4.79
N HIS A 114 -8.74 -4.86 -4.57
CA HIS A 114 -7.41 -4.28 -4.37
C HIS A 114 -6.76 -4.81 -3.09
N HIS A 115 -7.52 -4.87 -1.99
CA HIS A 115 -7.02 -5.38 -0.71
C HIS A 115 -6.59 -6.84 -0.80
N LEU A 116 -7.39 -7.68 -1.45
CA LEU A 116 -7.09 -9.09 -1.65
C LEU A 116 -5.80 -9.28 -2.49
N ILE A 117 -5.72 -8.63 -3.66
CA ILE A 117 -4.59 -8.81 -4.59
C ILE A 117 -3.30 -8.22 -3.98
N ALA A 118 -3.38 -7.05 -3.36
CA ALA A 118 -2.24 -6.44 -2.68
C ALA A 118 -1.83 -7.25 -1.43
N GLY A 119 -2.78 -7.83 -0.70
CA GLY A 119 -2.52 -8.74 0.42
C GLY A 119 -1.77 -10.00 -0.01
N VAL A 120 -2.22 -10.67 -1.08
CA VAL A 120 -1.50 -11.82 -1.66
C VAL A 120 -0.08 -11.43 -2.08
N ARG A 121 0.09 -10.24 -2.71
CA ARG A 121 1.41 -9.72 -3.02
C ARG A 121 2.30 -9.57 -1.78
N HIS A 122 1.77 -9.05 -0.67
CA HIS A 122 2.53 -8.93 0.58
C HIS A 122 2.94 -10.30 1.12
N LEU A 123 2.03 -11.28 1.12
CA LEU A 123 2.35 -12.66 1.52
C LEU A 123 3.46 -13.28 0.66
N CYS A 124 3.43 -13.06 -0.67
CA CYS A 124 4.50 -13.52 -1.55
C CYS A 124 5.87 -12.89 -1.20
N MET A 125 5.88 -11.61 -0.81
CA MET A 125 7.11 -10.91 -0.40
C MET A 125 7.63 -11.38 0.96
N ASP A 126 6.75 -11.86 1.84
CA ASP A 126 7.12 -12.38 3.15
C ASP A 126 7.75 -13.77 3.05
N VAL A 127 7.34 -14.57 2.06
CA VAL A 127 7.83 -15.96 1.87
C VAL A 127 9.10 -16.03 1.03
N SER A 128 9.33 -15.07 0.11
CA SER A 128 10.43 -15.14 -0.86
C SER A 128 11.35 -13.92 -0.77
N HIS A 129 12.65 -14.14 -0.52
CA HIS A 129 13.66 -13.09 -0.53
C HIS A 129 13.83 -12.44 -1.91
N ASP A 130 13.65 -13.17 -3.01
CA ASP A 130 13.73 -12.65 -4.36
C ASP A 130 12.59 -11.67 -4.67
N ALA A 131 11.44 -11.87 -4.04
CA ALA A 131 10.28 -11.00 -4.16
C ALA A 131 10.44 -9.62 -3.49
N VAL A 132 11.49 -9.41 -2.69
CA VAL A 132 11.80 -8.11 -2.05
C VAL A 132 12.68 -7.23 -2.94
N SER A 133 13.17 -7.74 -4.07
CA SER A 133 14.00 -6.96 -4.99
C SER A 133 13.25 -5.72 -5.53
N LYS A 134 13.99 -4.63 -5.78
CA LYS A 134 13.42 -3.37 -6.29
C LYS A 134 12.65 -3.55 -7.60
N GLN A 135 13.16 -4.42 -8.48
CA GLN A 135 12.55 -4.71 -9.77
C GLN A 135 11.23 -5.46 -9.60
N PHE A 136 11.23 -6.54 -8.81
CA PHE A 136 10.02 -7.28 -8.49
C PHE A 136 8.99 -6.40 -7.81
N GLY A 137 9.40 -5.57 -6.82
CA GLY A 137 8.53 -4.63 -6.12
C GLY A 137 7.80 -3.66 -7.06
N LYS A 138 8.48 -3.15 -8.10
CA LYS A 138 7.87 -2.27 -9.10
C LYS A 138 6.90 -3.04 -10.01
N THR A 139 7.33 -4.17 -10.57
CA THR A 139 6.53 -4.95 -11.52
C THR A 139 5.29 -5.53 -10.87
N SER A 140 5.43 -6.18 -9.70
CA SER A 140 4.30 -6.74 -8.96
C SER A 140 3.29 -5.68 -8.52
N ALA A 141 3.74 -4.47 -8.18
CA ALA A 141 2.84 -3.36 -7.87
C ALA A 141 2.01 -2.92 -9.09
N LEU A 142 2.63 -2.81 -10.26
CA LEU A 142 1.91 -2.48 -11.49
C LEU A 142 0.89 -3.57 -11.85
N VAL A 143 1.27 -4.84 -11.74
CA VAL A 143 0.36 -5.97 -11.96
C VAL A 143 -0.83 -5.92 -11.00
N THR A 144 -0.60 -5.65 -9.71
CA THR A 144 -1.66 -5.47 -8.71
C THR A 144 -2.64 -4.37 -9.11
N LEU A 145 -2.15 -3.21 -9.54
CA LEU A 145 -3.01 -2.10 -9.98
C LEU A 145 -3.81 -2.45 -11.23
N VAL A 146 -3.18 -3.03 -12.24
CA VAL A 146 -3.84 -3.41 -13.50
C VAL A 146 -4.94 -4.44 -13.25
N ILE A 147 -4.65 -5.49 -12.48
CA ILE A 147 -5.64 -6.54 -12.21
C ILE A 147 -6.79 -6.00 -11.35
N SER A 148 -6.51 -5.27 -10.27
CA SER A 148 -7.56 -4.74 -9.39
C SER A 148 -8.47 -3.74 -10.11
N ILE A 149 -7.93 -2.84 -10.90
CA ILE A 149 -8.71 -1.88 -11.69
C ILE A 149 -9.48 -2.60 -12.81
N GLY A 150 -8.83 -3.50 -13.55
CA GLY A 150 -9.46 -4.24 -14.64
C GLY A 150 -10.66 -5.06 -14.18
N LEU A 151 -10.52 -5.82 -13.09
CA LEU A 151 -11.63 -6.57 -12.51
C LEU A 151 -12.74 -5.65 -11.99
N THR A 152 -12.37 -4.52 -11.38
CA THR A 152 -13.36 -3.53 -10.92
C THR A 152 -14.17 -2.98 -12.09
N LEU A 153 -13.53 -2.66 -13.22
CA LEU A 153 -14.22 -2.15 -14.40
C LEU A 153 -15.18 -3.18 -15.00
N VAL A 154 -14.79 -4.46 -15.06
CA VAL A 154 -15.66 -5.55 -15.52
C VAL A 154 -16.90 -5.67 -14.61
N LEU A 155 -16.70 -5.67 -13.28
CA LEU A 155 -17.83 -5.73 -12.35
C LEU A 155 -18.66 -4.45 -12.32
N ALA A 156 -18.07 -3.28 -12.56
CA ALA A 156 -18.78 -2.02 -12.73
C ALA A 156 -19.73 -2.10 -13.93
N ALA A 157 -19.27 -2.62 -15.07
CA ALA A 157 -20.08 -2.77 -16.27
C ALA A 157 -21.34 -3.61 -15.97
N LYS A 158 -21.21 -4.70 -15.22
CA LYS A 158 -22.35 -5.51 -14.76
C LYS A 158 -23.25 -4.76 -13.76
N LEU A 159 -22.67 -4.07 -12.79
CA LEU A 159 -23.42 -3.31 -11.76
C LEU A 159 -24.30 -2.22 -12.38
N PHE A 160 -23.82 -1.59 -13.46
CA PHE A 160 -24.55 -0.55 -14.18
C PHE A 160 -25.41 -1.08 -15.35
N GLY A 161 -25.43 -2.39 -15.57
CA GLY A 161 -26.32 -3.04 -16.53
C GLY A 161 -25.88 -2.91 -17.98
N LEU A 162 -24.58 -2.85 -18.24
CA LEU A 162 -24.02 -2.81 -19.61
C LEU A 162 -24.00 -4.19 -20.27
N TYR A 163 -24.11 -5.28 -19.50
CA TYR A 163 -24.31 -6.67 -19.96
C TYR A 163 -24.96 -7.53 -18.87
#